data_cacf913c8ed4fb774aeb56f6d569f0b0
#
_entry.id   cacf913c8ed4fb774aeb56f6d569f0b0
#
_cell.length_a   1.000
_cell.length_b   1.000
_cell.length_c   1.000
_cell.angle_alpha   90.00
_cell.angle_beta   90.00
_cell.angle_gamma   90.00
#
_symmetry.space_group_name_H-M   'P 1'
#
loop_
_entity.id
_entity.type
_entity.pdbx_description
1 polymer ?
#
loop_
_entity_poly.entity_id
_entity_poly.type
_entity_poly.pdbx_seq_one_letter_code
_entity_poly.pdbx_strand_id
1 'polypeptide(L)' 'MEQLFLMPGQERCERFKDANGAPRVHYSYCSMRGAFFDCESRSLEEAQRLCEDWLVGQDRCYHN' A
#
# COMPACT_ATOMS: atom_id res chain seq x y z
N MET A 1 6.82 14.00 15.38
CA MET A 1 5.89 13.17 14.63
C MET A 1 6.26 13.20 13.15
N GLU A 2 6.49 12.02 12.62
CA GLU A 2 6.91 11.92 11.22
C GLU A 2 5.72 11.83 10.30
N GLN A 3 5.76 12.62 9.27
CA GLN A 3 4.77 12.50 8.22
C GLN A 3 5.36 11.71 7.07
N LEU A 4 4.57 10.78 6.59
CA LEU A 4 4.95 9.99 5.43
C LEU A 4 4.56 10.73 4.18
N PHE A 5 5.57 11.22 3.47
CA PHE A 5 5.33 11.81 2.16
C PHE A 5 5.82 10.86 1.10
N LEU A 6 4.91 10.42 0.25
CA LEU A 6 5.24 9.65 -0.92
C LEU A 6 4.97 10.49 -2.14
N MET A 7 5.93 10.55 -3.04
CA MET A 7 5.73 11.18 -4.33
C MET A 7 5.02 10.20 -5.26
N PRO A 8 4.35 10.72 -6.31
CA PRO A 8 3.68 9.83 -7.26
C PRO A 8 4.61 8.73 -7.78
N GLY A 9 4.12 7.50 -7.71
CA GLY A 9 4.89 6.34 -8.14
C GLY A 9 5.80 5.74 -7.09
N GLN A 10 5.85 6.31 -5.89
CA GLN A 10 6.69 5.78 -4.82
C GLN A 10 5.93 4.82 -3.93
N GLU A 11 6.68 3.90 -3.35
CA GLU A 11 6.13 2.96 -2.38
C GLU A 11 7.02 2.91 -1.15
N ARG A 12 6.44 2.49 -0.04
CA ARG A 12 7.15 2.32 1.21
C ARG A 12 6.67 1.06 1.90
N CYS A 13 7.60 0.33 2.47
CA CYS A 13 7.31 -0.91 3.17
C CYS A 13 7.98 -0.88 4.53
N GLU A 14 7.19 -1.15 5.59
CA GLU A 14 7.71 -1.24 6.94
C GLU A 14 7.34 -2.59 7.52
N ARG A 15 8.30 -3.22 8.18
CA ARG A 15 8.06 -4.50 8.85
C ARG A 15 7.86 -4.26 10.33
N PHE A 16 6.89 -4.94 10.90
CA PHE A 16 6.62 -4.84 12.32
C PHE A 16 6.01 -6.15 12.82
N LYS A 17 5.84 -6.24 14.12
CA LYS A 17 5.16 -7.38 14.74
C LYS A 17 3.85 -6.91 15.34
N ASP A 18 2.80 -7.69 15.16
CA ASP A 18 1.51 -7.35 15.73
C ASP A 18 1.47 -7.68 17.23
N ALA A 19 0.31 -7.50 17.85
CA ALA A 19 0.17 -7.71 19.28
C ALA A 19 0.46 -9.16 19.70
N ASN A 20 0.33 -10.10 18.79
CA ASN A 20 0.61 -11.51 19.03
C ASN A 20 2.04 -11.90 18.68
N GLY A 21 2.87 -10.94 18.25
CA GLY A 21 4.23 -11.22 17.86
C GLY A 21 4.38 -11.79 16.47
N ALA A 22 3.33 -11.80 15.68
CA ALA A 22 3.38 -12.31 14.31
C ALA A 22 3.97 -11.24 13.38
N PRO A 23 4.83 -11.65 12.42
CA PRO A 23 5.40 -10.69 11.49
C PRO A 23 4.33 -10.12 10.56
N ARG A 24 4.39 -8.81 10.36
CA ARG A 24 3.47 -8.08 9.51
C ARG A 24 4.23 -7.06 8.69
N VAL A 25 3.59 -6.61 7.61
CA VAL A 25 4.14 -5.61 6.72
C VAL A 25 3.11 -4.50 6.55
N HIS A 26 3.55 -3.26 6.73
CA HIS A 26 2.73 -2.09 6.40
C HIS A 26 3.25 -1.54 5.08
N TYR A 27 2.43 -1.58 4.07
CA TYR A 27 2.79 -1.18 2.72
C TYR A 27 1.99 0.04 2.31
N SER A 28 2.69 1.04 1.80
CA SER A 28 2.06 2.28 1.33
C SER A 28 2.51 2.56 -0.10
N TYR A 29 1.61 3.09 -0.88
CA TYR A 29 1.90 3.41 -2.28
C TYR A 29 1.14 4.65 -2.71
N CYS A 30 1.80 5.50 -3.48
CA CYS A 30 1.18 6.68 -4.08
C CYS A 30 1.14 6.48 -5.58
N SER A 31 -0.05 6.51 -6.16
CA SER A 31 -0.19 6.31 -7.60
C SER A 31 0.28 7.54 -8.35
N MET A 32 0.47 7.39 -9.66
CA MET A 32 0.88 8.50 -10.51
C MET A 32 -0.15 9.62 -10.53
N ARG A 33 -1.36 9.34 -10.16
CA ARG A 33 -2.44 10.33 -10.08
C ARG A 33 -2.54 10.98 -8.72
N GLY A 34 -1.67 10.59 -7.78
CA GLY A 34 -1.67 11.14 -6.45
C GLY A 34 -2.62 10.44 -5.47
N ALA A 35 -3.23 9.33 -5.88
CA ALA A 35 -4.07 8.55 -4.98
C ALA A 35 -3.18 7.72 -4.05
N PHE A 36 -3.57 7.64 -2.79
CA PHE A 36 -2.76 6.98 -1.78
C PHE A 36 -3.40 5.66 -1.35
N PHE A 37 -2.57 4.63 -1.27
CA PHE A 37 -2.99 3.30 -0.82
C PHE A 37 -2.10 2.84 0.30
N ASP A 38 -2.69 2.26 1.35
CA ASP A 38 -1.90 1.60 2.37
C ASP A 38 -2.66 0.37 2.87
N CYS A 39 -1.89 -0.60 3.33
CA CYS A 39 -2.47 -1.82 3.87
C CYS A 39 -1.48 -2.50 4.79
N GLU A 40 -2.00 -3.41 5.63
CA GLU A 40 -1.18 -4.28 6.45
C GLU A 40 -1.41 -5.71 6.01
N SER A 41 -0.32 -6.43 5.81
CA SER A 41 -0.37 -7.77 5.26
C SER A 41 0.66 -8.66 5.94
N ARG A 42 0.61 -9.94 5.64
CA ARG A 42 1.56 -10.91 6.20
C ARG A 42 2.89 -10.87 5.49
N SER A 43 2.90 -10.41 4.26
CA SER A 43 4.12 -10.38 3.46
C SER A 43 4.05 -9.23 2.46
N LEU A 44 5.22 -8.84 1.96
CA LEU A 44 5.30 -7.82 0.94
C LEU A 44 4.61 -8.25 -0.35
N GLU A 45 4.72 -9.53 -0.71
CA GLU A 45 4.08 -10.05 -1.91
C GLU A 45 2.57 -9.89 -1.85
N GLU A 46 1.99 -10.21 -0.69
CA GLU A 46 0.55 -10.06 -0.50
C GLU A 46 0.14 -8.59 -0.59
N ALA A 47 0.93 -7.71 0.04
CA ALA A 47 0.65 -6.28 0.02
C ALA A 47 0.70 -5.73 -1.40
N GLN A 48 1.69 -6.15 -2.19
CA GLN A 48 1.81 -5.69 -3.56
C GLN A 48 0.65 -6.17 -4.42
N ARG A 49 0.18 -7.38 -4.18
CA ARG A 49 -0.97 -7.91 -4.91
C ARG A 49 -2.23 -7.09 -4.59
N LEU A 50 -2.42 -6.76 -3.32
CA LEU A 50 -3.55 -5.92 -2.93
C LEU A 50 -3.47 -4.55 -3.58
N CYS A 51 -2.27 -4.00 -3.68
CA CYS A 51 -2.07 -2.72 -4.34
C CYS A 51 -2.42 -2.79 -5.81
N GLU A 52 -2.01 -3.86 -6.49
CA GLU A 52 -2.34 -4.04 -7.90
C GLU A 52 -3.84 -4.13 -8.12
N ASP A 53 -4.52 -4.88 -7.26
CA ASP A 53 -5.98 -4.99 -7.33
C ASP A 53 -6.63 -3.63 -7.13
N TRP A 54 -6.11 -2.85 -6.21
CA TRP A 54 -6.63 -1.51 -5.96
C TRP A 54 -6.45 -0.60 -7.18
N LEU A 55 -5.27 -0.69 -7.83
CA LEU A 55 -5.01 0.10 -9.03
C LEU A 55 -5.96 -0.25 -10.16
N VAL A 56 -6.21 -1.54 -10.36
CA VAL A 56 -7.15 -1.99 -11.38
C VAL A 56 -8.55 -1.48 -11.07
N GLY A 57 -8.94 -1.52 -9.80
CA GLY A 57 -10.24 -1.01 -9.38
C GLY A 57 -10.40 0.48 -9.64
N GLN A 58 -9.31 1.23 -9.46
CA GLN A 58 -9.34 2.67 -9.72
C GLN A 58 -9.56 2.97 -11.19
N ASP A 59 -8.88 2.22 -12.06
CA ASP A 59 -9.06 2.39 -13.49
C ASP A 59 -10.51 2.15 -13.90
N ARG A 60 -11.12 1.12 -13.34
CA ARG A 60 -12.51 0.81 -13.66
C ARG A 60 -13.46 1.91 -13.23
N CYS A 61 -13.17 2.57 -12.12
CA CYS A 61 -14.02 3.64 -11.63
C CYS A 61 -14.03 4.84 -12.57
N TYR A 62 -13.00 5.00 -13.38
CA TYR A 62 -12.92 6.11 -14.31
C TYR A 62 -13.61 5.88 -15.64
N HIS A 63 -14.08 4.68 -15.87
CA HIS A 63 -14.67 4.31 -17.17
C HIS A 63 -16.20 4.31 -17.16
N ASN A 64 -16.76 5.05 -16.31
CA ASN A 64 -18.23 5.19 -16.32
C ASN A 64 -18.71 6.20 -17.30
#